data_43c15a67819d31940089d2a24cb4428f
#
_entry.id   43c15a67819d31940089d2a24cb4428f
#
_cell.length_a   1.000
_cell.length_b   1.000
_cell.length_c   1.000
_cell.angle_alpha   90.00
_cell.angle_beta   90.00
_cell.angle_gamma   90.00
#
_symmetry.space_group_name_H-M   'P 1'
#
loop_
_entity.id
_entity.type
_entity.pdbx_description
1 polymer ?
#
loop_
_entity_poly.entity_id
_entity_poly.type
_entity_poly.pdbx_seq_one_letter_code
_entity_poly.pdbx_strand_id
1 'polypeptide(L)'
;MTVTKPAPDLIRGGVGVSAKVGLRHLCGALILLLATVPARADVVQIKMEKLGFIPAQVTAHVGDTIEWINADFVAHTATARDGAWDVLIPVNASKSVVLKAPGQVDYYCKFHPNMTGQISVSK
;
A
#
# COMPACT_ATOMS: atom_id res chain seq x y z
N MET A 1 25.33 7.33 -22.47
CA MET A 1 25.10 7.25 -22.91
C MET A 1 24.68 7.42 -24.06
N THR A 2 24.96 7.61 -24.12
CA THR A 2 24.60 7.79 -24.96
C THR A 2 24.55 7.48 -26.09
N VAL A 3 24.91 7.46 -26.26
CA VAL A 3 24.82 7.15 -27.23
C VAL A 3 24.57 7.18 -28.27
N THR A 4 24.97 7.46 -28.40
CA THR A 4 24.74 7.52 -29.35
C THR A 4 24.65 7.24 -30.40
N LYS A 5 25.07 7.20 -30.55
CA LYS A 5 25.02 6.93 -31.52
C LYS A 5 24.68 6.62 -32.45
N PRO A 6 25.00 6.74 -32.62
CA PRO A 6 24.85 6.64 -33.62
C PRO A 6 24.44 6.49 -34.62
N ALA A 7 24.69 6.67 -34.59
CA ALA A 7 24.29 6.52 -35.40
C ALA A 7 24.26 6.57 -36.53
N PRO A 8 24.69 6.80 -36.67
CA PRO A 8 24.62 7.07 -37.82
C PRO A 8 24.63 6.21 -38.74
N ASP A 9 25.01 5.93 -38.78
CA ASP A 9 25.02 5.20 -39.61
C ASP A 9 24.16 4.76 -40.21
N LEU A 10 24.07 4.82 -39.93
CA LEU A 10 23.24 4.49 -40.44
C LEU A 10 22.84 4.85 -41.58
N ILE A 11 23.29 5.29 -41.65
CA ILE A 11 22.92 5.84 -42.60
C ILE A 11 22.84 5.26 -43.78
N ARG A 12 23.35 4.91 -44.21
CA ARG A 12 23.31 4.39 -45.22
C ARG A 12 22.47 3.70 -45.60
N GLY A 13 22.41 3.49 -45.51
CA GLY A 13 21.76 2.80 -45.92
C GLY A 13 20.85 2.61 -46.53
N GLY A 14 20.89 2.86 -46.78
CA GLY A 14 20.04 2.73 -47.26
C GLY A 14 19.20 2.44 -47.75
N VAL A 15 19.45 2.50 -47.75
CA VAL A 15 18.85 2.38 -48.40
C VAL A 15 17.48 2.42 -48.47
N GLY A 16 16.84 3.03 -48.94
CA GLY A 16 15.49 3.30 -49.01
C GLY A 16 14.58 2.14 -48.98
N VAL A 17 15.04 1.16 -49.44
CA VAL A 17 14.24 -0.04 -49.56
C VAL A 17 13.64 -0.46 -48.28
N SER A 18 14.43 -0.46 -47.34
CA SER A 18 14.00 -0.94 -46.06
C SER A 18 12.92 -0.08 -45.48
N ALA A 19 12.93 1.15 -45.84
CA ALA A 19 11.98 2.03 -45.26
C ALA A 19 10.57 1.52 -45.33
N LYS A 20 10.23 0.99 -46.44
CA LYS A 20 8.87 0.53 -46.62
C LYS A 20 8.53 -0.60 -45.70
N VAL A 21 9.43 -1.49 -45.62
CA VAL A 21 9.20 -2.65 -44.80
C VAL A 21 9.02 -2.27 -43.35
N GLY A 22 9.86 -1.38 -42.96
CA GLY A 22 9.77 -0.96 -41.59
C GLY A 22 8.46 -0.36 -41.21
N LEU A 23 7.91 0.31 -42.16
CA LEU A 23 6.66 0.98 -41.90
C LEU A 23 5.58 0.02 -41.45
N ARG A 24 5.46 -1.05 -42.15
CA ARG A 24 4.43 -2.00 -41.78
C ARG A 24 4.62 -2.59 -40.44
N HIS A 25 5.81 -2.87 -40.12
CA HIS A 25 6.09 -3.49 -38.86
C HIS A 25 5.77 -2.56 -37.71
N LEU A 26 5.94 -1.31 -37.96
CA LEU A 26 5.67 -0.36 -36.91
C LEU A 26 4.25 -0.44 -36.44
N CYS A 27 3.36 -0.66 -37.34
CA CYS A 27 1.97 -0.72 -36.96
C CYS A 27 1.68 -1.81 -35.98
N GLY A 28 2.29 -2.93 -36.23
CA GLY A 28 2.03 -4.06 -35.35
C GLY A 28 2.77 -4.00 -34.05
N ALA A 29 3.81 -3.20 -34.05
CA ALA A 29 4.70 -3.23 -32.91
C ALA A 29 4.30 -2.27 -31.80
N LEU A 30 3.18 -1.65 -31.95
CA LEU A 30 2.75 -0.77 -30.87
C LEU A 30 2.33 -1.61 -29.68
N ILE A 31 3.31 -2.06 -28.98
CA ILE A 31 3.08 -2.76 -27.73
C ILE A 31 2.99 -1.69 -26.67
N LEU A 32 1.80 -1.49 -26.21
CA LEU A 32 1.58 -0.61 -25.09
C LEU A 32 2.12 -1.32 -23.86
N LEU A 33 3.32 -0.98 -23.53
CA LEU A 33 3.89 -1.49 -22.31
C LEU A 33 3.20 -0.77 -21.15
N LEU A 34 2.19 -1.42 -20.64
CA LEU A 34 1.57 -0.94 -19.41
C LEU A 34 2.53 -1.25 -18.29
N ALA A 35 3.24 -0.23 -17.87
CA ALA A 35 4.06 -0.35 -16.70
C ALA A 35 3.13 -0.54 -15.51
N THR A 36 3.08 -1.74 -15.00
CA THR A 36 2.36 -1.99 -13.77
C THR A 36 3.22 -1.46 -12.63
N VAL A 37 2.74 -0.40 -12.03
CA VAL A 37 3.35 0.09 -10.80
C VAL A 37 2.88 -0.85 -9.70
N PRO A 38 3.78 -1.54 -9.03
CA PRO A 38 3.36 -2.42 -7.94
C PRO A 38 2.66 -1.59 -6.88
N ALA A 39 1.50 -2.08 -6.47
CA ALA A 39 0.78 -1.48 -5.37
C ALA A 39 1.64 -1.60 -4.12
N ARG A 40 1.86 -0.49 -3.45
CA ARG A 40 2.71 -0.45 -2.28
C ARG A 40 1.85 -0.56 -1.05
N ALA A 41 2.11 -1.58 -0.23
CA ALA A 41 1.44 -1.75 1.04
C ALA A 41 2.24 -1.01 2.11
N ASP A 42 1.57 -0.16 2.85
CA ASP A 42 2.18 0.62 3.92
C ASP A 42 1.85 0.02 5.28
N VAL A 43 2.66 0.38 6.28
CA VAL A 43 2.39 0.05 7.68
C VAL A 43 1.97 1.34 8.37
N VAL A 44 0.77 1.34 8.92
CA VAL A 44 0.25 2.46 9.69
C VAL A 44 0.37 2.11 11.17
N GLN A 45 1.13 2.89 11.90
CA GLN A 45 1.37 2.64 13.31
C GLN A 45 0.41 3.44 14.18
N ILE A 46 -0.17 2.77 15.16
CA ILE A 46 -1.06 3.37 16.15
C ILE A 46 -0.48 3.03 17.52
N LYS A 47 -0.22 4.06 18.28
CA LYS A 47 0.30 3.91 19.63
C LYS A 47 -0.83 3.81 20.62
N MET A 48 -0.69 2.95 21.60
CA MET A 48 -1.61 2.87 22.73
C MET A 48 -0.94 3.48 23.94
N GLU A 49 -1.47 4.59 24.38
CA GLU A 49 -0.89 5.34 25.49
C GLU A 49 -1.98 6.12 26.19
N LYS A 50 -1.90 6.18 27.52
CA LYS A 50 -2.85 6.93 28.34
C LYS A 50 -4.29 6.49 28.11
N LEU A 51 -4.48 5.18 27.94
CA LEU A 51 -5.78 4.57 27.67
C LEU A 51 -6.43 5.13 26.40
N GLY A 52 -5.63 5.38 25.37
CA GLY A 52 -6.11 5.89 24.10
C GLY A 52 -5.35 5.29 22.92
N PHE A 53 -5.95 5.34 21.76
CA PHE A 53 -5.29 5.05 20.50
C PHE A 53 -4.81 6.35 19.87
N ILE A 54 -3.54 6.42 19.51
CA ILE A 54 -2.92 7.63 18.98
C ILE A 54 -2.22 7.33 17.66
N PRO A 55 -2.66 7.89 16.55
CA PRO A 55 -3.85 8.72 16.42
C PRO A 55 -5.12 7.88 16.52
N ALA A 56 -6.20 8.52 16.96
CA ALA A 56 -7.49 7.82 17.10
C ALA A 56 -8.17 7.56 15.76
N GLN A 57 -7.85 8.37 14.76
CA GLN A 57 -8.42 8.24 13.41
C GLN A 57 -7.28 8.16 12.41
N VAL A 58 -7.33 7.14 11.55
CA VAL A 58 -6.33 6.95 10.52
C VAL A 58 -7.01 6.60 9.20
N THR A 59 -6.31 6.86 8.10
CA THR A 59 -6.71 6.43 6.77
C THR A 59 -5.69 5.43 6.26
N ALA A 60 -6.16 4.47 5.49
CA ALA A 60 -5.32 3.42 4.95
C ALA A 60 -5.94 2.87 3.67
N HIS A 61 -5.24 1.96 3.04
CA HIS A 61 -5.72 1.29 1.82
C HIS A 61 -5.81 -0.21 2.08
N VAL A 62 -6.63 -0.87 1.27
CA VAL A 62 -6.67 -2.34 1.28
C VAL A 62 -5.27 -2.87 1.01
N GLY A 63 -4.82 -3.80 1.81
CA GLY A 63 -3.47 -4.35 1.73
C GLY A 63 -2.50 -3.74 2.72
N ASP A 64 -2.84 -2.58 3.29
CA ASP A 64 -2.00 -1.97 4.31
C ASP A 64 -2.08 -2.76 5.61
N THR A 65 -1.08 -2.60 6.43
CA THR A 65 -1.00 -3.22 7.76
C THR A 65 -1.21 -2.16 8.81
N ILE A 66 -2.06 -2.44 9.77
CA ILE A 66 -2.17 -1.62 10.98
C ILE A 66 -1.35 -2.30 12.06
N GLU A 67 -0.44 -1.56 12.67
CA GLU A 67 0.37 -2.05 13.77
C GLU A 67 0.06 -1.23 15.02
N TRP A 68 -0.40 -1.91 16.08
CA TRP A 68 -0.61 -1.27 17.38
C TRP A 68 0.59 -1.54 18.27
N ILE A 69 1.07 -0.48 18.89
CA ILE A 69 2.24 -0.52 19.78
C ILE A 69 1.77 -0.12 21.16
N ASN A 70 1.82 -1.04 22.12
CA ASN A 70 1.35 -0.76 23.46
C ASN A 70 2.46 -0.12 24.31
N ALA A 71 2.29 1.16 24.60
CA ALA A 71 3.18 1.92 25.44
C ALA A 71 2.59 2.20 26.84
N ASP A 72 1.47 1.57 27.17
CA ASP A 72 0.85 1.66 28.48
C ASP A 72 1.37 0.61 29.45
N PHE A 73 0.94 0.73 30.71
CA PHE A 73 1.31 -0.21 31.75
C PHE A 73 0.36 -1.40 31.87
N VAL A 74 -0.69 -1.42 31.06
CA VAL A 74 -1.70 -2.46 31.08
C VAL A 74 -1.89 -3.02 29.67
N ALA A 75 -2.36 -4.26 29.58
CA ALA A 75 -2.68 -4.87 28.30
C ALA A 75 -3.92 -4.18 27.70
N HIS A 76 -3.96 -4.13 26.40
CA HIS A 76 -5.10 -3.61 25.64
C HIS A 76 -5.53 -4.59 24.58
N THR A 77 -6.70 -4.35 23.99
CA THR A 77 -7.10 -5.02 22.76
C THR A 77 -7.40 -4.00 21.68
N ALA A 78 -7.29 -4.43 20.44
CA ALA A 78 -7.83 -3.70 19.31
C ALA A 78 -8.91 -4.62 18.72
N THR A 79 -10.16 -4.27 18.94
CA THR A 79 -11.29 -5.13 18.60
C THR A 79 -12.22 -4.39 17.66
N ALA A 80 -12.33 -4.88 16.43
CA ALA A 80 -13.23 -4.29 15.44
C ALA A 80 -14.68 -4.56 15.83
N ARG A 81 -15.51 -3.52 15.77
CA ARG A 81 -16.92 -3.67 16.13
C ARG A 81 -17.69 -4.54 15.16
N ASP A 82 -17.22 -4.64 13.92
CA ASP A 82 -17.84 -5.50 12.93
C ASP A 82 -17.34 -6.95 12.98
N GLY A 83 -16.46 -7.25 13.92
CA GLY A 83 -15.94 -8.60 14.08
C GLY A 83 -14.79 -8.98 13.15
N ALA A 84 -14.30 -8.05 12.36
CA ALA A 84 -13.25 -8.36 11.38
C ALA A 84 -11.94 -8.83 12.05
N TRP A 85 -11.64 -8.32 13.22
CA TRP A 85 -10.44 -8.74 13.96
C TRP A 85 -10.58 -8.40 15.44
N ASP A 86 -9.84 -9.14 16.26
CA ASP A 86 -9.83 -9.00 17.71
C ASP A 86 -8.43 -9.39 18.18
N VAL A 87 -7.62 -8.43 18.55
CA VAL A 87 -6.21 -8.62 18.82
C VAL A 87 -5.88 -8.19 20.24
N LEU A 88 -5.25 -9.08 21.00
CA LEU A 88 -4.73 -8.76 22.33
C LEU A 88 -3.29 -8.24 22.18
N ILE A 89 -3.04 -7.09 22.74
CA ILE A 89 -1.70 -6.48 22.73
C ILE A 89 -1.20 -6.35 24.15
N PRO A 90 -0.32 -7.24 24.59
CA PRO A 90 0.27 -7.17 25.93
C PRO A 90 1.10 -5.91 26.15
N VAL A 91 1.43 -5.64 27.39
CA VAL A 91 2.33 -4.54 27.75
C VAL A 91 3.64 -4.68 26.99
N ASN A 92 4.14 -3.58 26.45
CA ASN A 92 5.40 -3.51 25.69
C ASN A 92 5.44 -4.37 24.43
N ALA A 93 4.28 -4.76 23.93
CA ALA A 93 4.19 -5.57 22.71
C ALA A 93 3.60 -4.78 21.57
N SER A 94 3.77 -5.31 20.36
CA SER A 94 3.15 -4.80 19.14
C SER A 94 2.44 -5.96 18.47
N LYS A 95 1.30 -5.66 17.86
CA LYS A 95 0.52 -6.61 17.09
C LYS A 95 -0.01 -5.91 15.85
N SER A 96 -0.24 -6.67 14.82
CA SER A 96 -0.70 -6.09 13.55
C SER A 96 -1.77 -6.91 12.88
N VAL A 97 -2.54 -6.25 12.02
CA VAL A 97 -3.49 -6.90 11.12
C VAL A 97 -3.34 -6.28 9.73
N VAL A 98 -3.62 -7.08 8.71
CA VAL A 98 -3.66 -6.61 7.33
C VAL A 98 -5.10 -6.27 6.98
N LEU A 99 -5.32 -5.09 6.41
CA LEU A 99 -6.64 -4.64 6.00
C LEU A 99 -7.03 -5.31 4.70
N LYS A 100 -8.18 -5.98 4.68
CA LYS A 100 -8.60 -6.80 3.54
C LYS A 100 -9.80 -6.27 2.78
N ALA A 101 -10.53 -5.32 3.35
CA ALA A 101 -11.74 -4.79 2.74
C ALA A 101 -11.81 -3.28 2.91
N PRO A 102 -12.36 -2.57 1.92
CA PRO A 102 -12.56 -1.13 2.06
C PRO A 102 -13.73 -0.85 2.98
N GLY A 103 -13.78 0.36 3.51
CA GLY A 103 -14.84 0.82 4.38
C GLY A 103 -14.30 1.41 5.66
N GLN A 104 -15.21 1.89 6.49
CA GLN A 104 -14.86 2.44 7.79
C GLN A 104 -14.96 1.36 8.84
N VAL A 105 -13.92 1.22 9.64
CA VAL A 105 -13.89 0.27 10.74
C VAL A 105 -13.77 1.03 12.04
N ASP A 106 -14.75 0.88 12.91
CA ASP A 106 -14.68 1.37 14.27
C ASP A 106 -14.18 0.25 15.16
N TYR A 107 -13.30 0.57 16.07
CA TYR A 107 -12.76 -0.42 16.98
C TYR A 107 -12.55 0.14 18.37
N TYR A 108 -12.35 -0.71 19.34
CA TYR A 108 -12.24 -0.34 20.75
C TYR A 108 -11.39 -1.34 21.51
N CYS A 109 -11.08 -1.00 22.75
CA CYS A 109 -10.42 -1.92 23.68
C CYS A 109 -11.48 -2.56 24.58
N LYS A 110 -11.49 -3.88 24.63
CA LYS A 110 -12.48 -4.61 25.47
C LYS A 110 -12.30 -4.35 26.95
N PHE A 111 -11.09 -4.06 27.38
CA PHE A 111 -10.78 -3.80 28.80
C PHE A 111 -11.12 -2.37 29.20
N HIS A 112 -11.17 -1.46 28.26
CA HIS A 112 -11.40 -0.03 28.47
C HIS A 112 -12.34 0.47 27.37
N PRO A 113 -13.65 0.24 27.47
CA PRO A 113 -14.56 0.49 26.36
C PRO A 113 -14.61 1.93 25.83
N ASN A 114 -14.16 2.89 26.62
CA ASN A 114 -14.07 4.28 26.17
C ASN A 114 -12.83 4.53 25.29
N MET A 115 -11.91 3.60 25.23
CA MET A 115 -10.74 3.66 24.38
C MET A 115 -11.15 3.19 22.98
N THR A 116 -11.32 4.15 22.07
CA THR A 116 -11.88 3.89 20.73
C THR A 116 -11.01 4.45 19.63
N GLY A 117 -11.12 3.86 18.45
CA GLY A 117 -10.41 4.32 17.26
C GLY A 117 -11.23 4.05 16.01
N GLN A 118 -10.77 4.63 14.91
CA GLN A 118 -11.45 4.51 13.63
C GLN A 118 -10.44 4.44 12.50
N ILE A 119 -10.64 3.53 11.58
CA ILE A 119 -9.81 3.36 10.39
C ILE A 119 -10.70 3.49 9.16
N SER A 120 -10.34 4.42 8.27
CA SER A 120 -11.02 4.58 6.99
C SER A 120 -10.17 3.91 5.93
N VAL A 121 -10.68 2.84 5.33
CA VAL A 121 -9.94 2.02 4.38
C VAL A 121 -10.49 2.26 2.98
N SER A 122 -9.61 2.66 2.08
CA SER A 122 -9.94 2.82 0.66
C SER A 122 -9.30 1.71 -0.17
N LYS A 123 -9.78 1.59 -1.41
CA LYS A 123 -9.23 0.58 -2.34
C LYS A 123 -7.82 0.92 -2.79
#